data_6ed0dd2b2c4186ff5387a2d8972f1471
#
_entry.id   6ed0dd2b2c4186ff5387a2d8972f1471
#
_cell.length_a   1.000
_cell.length_b   1.000
_cell.length_c   1.000
_cell.angle_alpha   90.00
_cell.angle_beta   90.00
_cell.angle_gamma   90.00
#
_symmetry.space_group_name_H-M   'P 1'
#
loop_
_entity.id
_entity.type
_entity.pdbx_description
1 polymer ?
#
loop_
_entity_poly.entity_id
_entity_poly.type
_entity_poly.pdbx_seq_one_letter_code
_entity_poly.pdbx_strand_id
1 'polypeptide(L)'
;DIYKLYIGEDGRKVPGSIHLKPTFLQNLVFFFDYQLNWMYWRYFLWNFAGRQNDIHSPIPGDIFKGNWECGIGLIDRIRLGDQSDAPAYLKENKGRNHYYMLPLLLGLIGLFFQYSRDRRGCWLNFLMFFMTGIAIVLYLNQSPLQVRERDYAYAGSFYFFSAWIGLEVRALISRLVRSKKVVPC
;
A
#
# COMPACT_ATOMS: atom_id res chain seq x y z
N ASP A 1 -15.06 -13.46 14.99
CA ASP A 1 -14.67 -12.18 15.63
C ASP A 1 -13.21 -11.89 15.32
N ILE A 2 -12.94 -10.94 14.39
CA ILE A 2 -11.58 -10.63 13.92
C ILE A 2 -10.70 -10.11 15.06
N TYR A 3 -11.26 -9.44 16.05
CA TYR A 3 -10.52 -9.09 17.25
C TYR A 3 -9.92 -10.29 17.96
N LYS A 4 -10.56 -11.47 17.89
CA LYS A 4 -10.01 -12.69 18.48
C LYS A 4 -8.75 -13.19 17.76
N LEU A 5 -8.61 -12.91 16.45
CA LEU A 5 -7.39 -13.23 15.71
C LEU A 5 -6.16 -12.47 16.23
N TYR A 6 -6.37 -11.23 16.72
CA TYR A 6 -5.30 -10.38 17.24
C TYR A 6 -5.17 -10.42 18.75
N ILE A 7 -6.25 -10.70 19.49
CA ILE A 7 -6.29 -10.69 20.95
C ILE A 7 -5.99 -12.08 21.52
N GLY A 8 -6.31 -13.16 20.77
CA GLY A 8 -6.20 -14.52 21.27
C GLY A 8 -7.08 -14.77 22.51
N GLU A 9 -6.73 -15.79 23.29
CA GLU A 9 -7.36 -16.08 24.58
C GLU A 9 -6.73 -15.29 25.75
N ASP A 10 -5.61 -14.60 25.50
CA ASP A 10 -4.78 -13.93 26.51
C ASP A 10 -5.18 -12.48 26.81
N GLY A 11 -6.29 -12.00 26.24
CA GLY A 11 -6.80 -10.65 26.52
C GLY A 11 -7.18 -10.47 27.97
N ARG A 12 -6.94 -9.26 28.52
CA ARG A 12 -7.31 -8.89 29.90
C ARG A 12 -8.82 -8.90 30.08
N LYS A 13 -9.35 -9.76 30.94
CA LYS A 13 -10.78 -9.76 31.30
C LYS A 13 -11.17 -8.45 31.96
N VAL A 14 -12.25 -7.83 31.48
CA VAL A 14 -12.81 -6.65 32.11
C VAL A 14 -13.91 -7.10 33.07
N PRO A 15 -13.87 -6.72 34.35
CA PRO A 15 -14.91 -7.08 35.30
C PRO A 15 -16.28 -6.63 34.81
N GLY A 16 -17.26 -7.54 34.78
CA GLY A 16 -18.63 -7.24 34.35
C GLY A 16 -18.88 -7.21 32.83
N SER A 17 -17.91 -7.55 32.00
CA SER A 17 -18.11 -7.66 30.55
C SER A 17 -17.65 -9.01 29.99
N ILE A 18 -18.33 -9.44 28.92
CA ILE A 18 -17.96 -10.66 28.16
C ILE A 18 -16.76 -10.39 27.23
N HIS A 19 -16.35 -9.13 27.11
CA HIS A 19 -15.32 -8.70 26.18
C HIS A 19 -13.92 -8.69 26.84
N LEU A 20 -12.96 -9.25 26.13
CA LEU A 20 -11.54 -9.17 26.47
C LEU A 20 -11.00 -7.81 26.02
N LYS A 21 -10.26 -7.15 26.90
CA LYS A 21 -9.57 -5.90 26.56
C LYS A 21 -8.17 -6.23 26.03
N PRO A 22 -7.79 -5.74 24.84
CA PRO A 22 -6.46 -6.02 24.28
C PRO A 22 -5.36 -5.40 25.16
N THR A 23 -4.22 -6.05 25.21
CA THR A 23 -2.99 -5.52 25.79
C THR A 23 -2.37 -4.47 24.86
N PHE A 24 -1.44 -3.68 25.37
CA PHE A 24 -0.71 -2.69 24.56
C PHE A 24 0.00 -3.33 23.35
N LEU A 25 0.63 -4.49 23.56
CA LEU A 25 1.34 -5.21 22.50
C LEU A 25 0.41 -5.73 21.43
N GLN A 26 -0.74 -6.27 21.80
CA GLN A 26 -1.78 -6.70 20.87
C GLN A 26 -2.33 -5.52 20.03
N ASN A 27 -2.51 -4.35 20.64
CA ASN A 27 -2.87 -3.14 19.92
C ASN A 27 -1.80 -2.70 18.91
N LEU A 28 -0.51 -2.82 19.26
CA LEU A 28 0.58 -2.54 18.33
C LEU A 28 0.60 -3.52 17.16
N VAL A 29 0.44 -4.82 17.41
CA VAL A 29 0.33 -5.83 16.34
C VAL A 29 -0.85 -5.52 15.44
N PHE A 30 -2.01 -5.22 16.00
CA PHE A 30 -3.19 -4.83 15.22
C PHE A 30 -2.93 -3.57 14.38
N PHE A 31 -2.27 -2.57 14.95
CA PHE A 31 -1.95 -1.33 14.25
C PHE A 31 -1.03 -1.59 13.05
N PHE A 32 0.06 -2.32 13.23
CA PHE A 32 1.01 -2.57 12.16
C PHE A 32 0.49 -3.55 11.10
N ASP A 33 -0.13 -4.64 11.52
CA ASP A 33 -0.58 -5.68 10.61
C ASP A 33 -1.89 -5.31 9.91
N TYR A 34 -2.92 -4.93 10.68
CA TYR A 34 -4.21 -4.62 10.10
C TYR A 34 -4.28 -3.19 9.56
N GLN A 35 -4.02 -2.19 10.41
CA GLN A 35 -4.27 -0.80 10.02
C GLN A 35 -3.24 -0.27 9.02
N LEU A 36 -1.94 -0.50 9.23
CA LEU A 36 -0.92 -0.05 8.31
C LEU A 36 -0.76 -0.99 7.11
N ASN A 37 -0.54 -2.29 7.36
CA ASN A 37 -0.24 -3.21 6.27
C ASN A 37 -1.48 -3.48 5.41
N TRP A 38 -2.58 -3.94 6.02
CA TRP A 38 -3.78 -4.33 5.28
C TRP A 38 -4.58 -3.14 4.75
N MET A 39 -4.82 -2.11 5.59
CA MET A 39 -5.70 -1.00 5.23
C MET A 39 -5.00 0.14 4.48
N TYR A 40 -3.67 0.29 4.58
CA TYR A 40 -2.96 1.35 3.89
C TYR A 40 -1.99 0.83 2.83
N TRP A 41 -0.97 0.03 3.21
CA TRP A 41 0.05 -0.42 2.28
C TRP A 41 -0.50 -1.29 1.15
N ARG A 42 -1.49 -2.12 1.41
CA ARG A 42 -2.17 -2.90 0.37
C ARG A 42 -2.77 -1.99 -0.70
N TYR A 43 -3.51 -0.96 -0.31
CA TYR A 43 -4.09 0.00 -1.26
C TYR A 43 -3.05 0.85 -1.98
N PHE A 44 -1.99 1.25 -1.28
CA PHE A 44 -0.87 1.95 -1.88
C PHE A 44 -0.21 1.10 -2.97
N LEU A 45 0.07 -0.17 -2.67
CA LEU A 45 0.69 -1.09 -3.63
C LEU A 45 -0.26 -1.48 -4.78
N TRP A 46 -1.58 -1.46 -4.60
CA TRP A 46 -2.53 -1.60 -5.70
C TRP A 46 -2.31 -0.56 -6.80
N ASN A 47 -1.98 0.66 -6.40
CA ASN A 47 -1.81 1.76 -7.34
C ASN A 47 -0.40 1.82 -7.96
N PHE A 48 0.62 1.29 -7.28
CA PHE A 48 2.00 1.48 -7.71
C PHE A 48 2.78 0.19 -7.99
N ALA A 49 2.30 -0.96 -7.55
CA ALA A 49 2.89 -2.27 -7.87
C ALA A 49 1.98 -3.11 -8.76
N GLY A 50 0.68 -3.12 -8.47
CA GLY A 50 -0.35 -3.85 -9.18
C GLY A 50 -1.35 -4.52 -8.24
N ARG A 51 -2.47 -4.97 -8.79
CA ARG A 51 -3.61 -5.52 -8.06
C ARG A 51 -4.01 -6.87 -8.60
N GLN A 52 -4.21 -7.83 -7.70
CA GLN A 52 -4.66 -9.19 -8.02
C GLN A 52 -6.10 -9.21 -8.55
N ASN A 53 -7.02 -8.57 -7.85
CA ASN A 53 -8.43 -8.41 -8.24
C ASN A 53 -9.08 -7.31 -7.37
N ASP A 54 -10.32 -6.95 -7.71
CA ASP A 54 -11.13 -5.95 -7.00
C ASP A 54 -12.16 -6.56 -6.03
N ILE A 55 -12.02 -7.85 -5.72
CA ILE A 55 -12.94 -8.54 -4.81
C ILE A 55 -12.58 -8.17 -3.39
N HIS A 56 -13.59 -7.67 -2.68
CA HIS A 56 -13.44 -7.29 -1.28
C HIS A 56 -13.03 -8.47 -0.41
N SER A 57 -11.96 -8.27 0.39
CA SER A 57 -11.59 -9.17 1.46
C SER A 57 -11.56 -8.42 2.79
N PRO A 58 -12.48 -8.75 3.71
CA PRO A 58 -12.58 -8.02 4.99
C PRO A 58 -11.44 -8.32 5.96
N ILE A 59 -10.67 -9.39 5.70
CA ILE A 59 -9.62 -9.89 6.59
C ILE A 59 -8.30 -10.11 5.87
N PRO A 60 -7.16 -9.85 6.53
CA PRO A 60 -5.86 -10.29 6.06
C PRO A 60 -5.78 -11.82 5.99
N GLY A 61 -4.98 -12.34 5.07
CA GLY A 61 -4.69 -13.78 4.96
C GLY A 61 -5.48 -14.52 3.89
N ASP A 62 -6.49 -13.93 3.25
CA ASP A 62 -7.10 -14.51 2.04
C ASP A 62 -6.15 -14.29 0.86
N ILE A 63 -5.48 -15.36 0.42
CA ILE A 63 -4.48 -15.29 -0.66
C ILE A 63 -5.09 -15.11 -2.05
N PHE A 64 -6.42 -15.21 -2.19
CA PHE A 64 -7.12 -15.14 -3.47
C PHE A 64 -7.87 -13.85 -3.71
N LYS A 65 -8.12 -13.04 -2.68
CA LYS A 65 -8.99 -11.87 -2.80
C LYS A 65 -8.33 -10.59 -2.33
N GLY A 66 -8.42 -9.57 -3.19
CA GLY A 66 -8.08 -8.21 -2.84
C GLY A 66 -6.63 -7.96 -2.43
N ASN A 67 -5.70 -8.78 -2.87
CA ASN A 67 -4.28 -8.57 -2.60
C ASN A 67 -3.64 -7.65 -3.66
N TRP A 68 -2.47 -7.09 -3.33
CA TRP A 68 -1.62 -6.54 -4.37
C TRP A 68 -0.82 -7.66 -5.05
N GLU A 69 -0.56 -7.52 -6.35
CA GLU A 69 0.17 -8.48 -7.17
C GLU A 69 0.97 -7.69 -8.21
N CYS A 70 2.30 -7.83 -8.19
CA CYS A 70 3.14 -7.00 -9.04
C CYS A 70 3.36 -7.57 -10.45
N GLY A 71 3.10 -8.85 -10.66
CA GLY A 71 3.38 -9.57 -11.90
C GLY A 71 4.78 -10.17 -11.98
N ILE A 72 5.62 -9.97 -10.94
CA ILE A 72 6.94 -10.60 -10.83
C ILE A 72 6.76 -11.94 -10.12
N GLY A 73 6.73 -13.04 -10.88
CA GLY A 73 6.36 -14.37 -10.37
C GLY A 73 7.11 -14.83 -9.13
N LEU A 74 8.38 -14.44 -8.94
CA LEU A 74 9.14 -14.78 -7.75
C LEU A 74 8.56 -14.09 -6.49
N ILE A 75 8.28 -12.78 -6.58
CA ILE A 75 7.77 -11.98 -5.46
C ILE A 75 6.35 -12.43 -5.12
N ASP A 76 5.51 -12.57 -6.15
CA ASP A 76 4.11 -12.93 -5.99
C ASP A 76 3.95 -14.34 -5.42
N ARG A 77 4.79 -15.31 -5.85
CA ARG A 77 4.77 -16.68 -5.33
C ARG A 77 5.24 -16.76 -3.87
N ILE A 78 6.27 -16.02 -3.48
CA ILE A 78 6.74 -15.98 -2.08
C ILE A 78 5.64 -15.41 -1.17
N ARG A 79 4.86 -14.44 -1.65
CA ARG A 79 3.89 -13.72 -0.84
C ARG A 79 2.49 -14.36 -0.85
N LEU A 80 2.00 -14.75 -2.01
CA LEU A 80 0.66 -15.29 -2.21
C LEU A 80 0.62 -16.82 -2.34
N GLY A 81 1.78 -17.46 -2.44
CA GLY A 81 1.86 -18.87 -2.75
C GLY A 81 1.54 -19.17 -4.22
N ASP A 82 1.23 -20.44 -4.49
CA ASP A 82 0.85 -20.87 -5.82
C ASP A 82 -0.58 -20.42 -6.13
N GLN A 83 -0.75 -19.65 -7.20
CA GLN A 83 -2.03 -19.14 -7.68
C GLN A 83 -2.61 -20.00 -8.82
N SER A 84 -1.98 -21.15 -9.13
CA SER A 84 -2.43 -22.04 -10.21
C SER A 84 -3.84 -22.59 -9.96
N ASP A 85 -4.19 -22.82 -8.70
CA ASP A 85 -5.48 -23.39 -8.29
C ASP A 85 -6.58 -22.32 -8.11
N ALA A 86 -6.26 -21.04 -8.35
CA ALA A 86 -7.25 -19.99 -8.25
C ALA A 86 -8.36 -20.18 -9.32
N PRO A 87 -9.65 -20.03 -8.95
CA PRO A 87 -10.76 -20.09 -9.87
C PRO A 87 -10.63 -19.14 -11.07
N ALA A 88 -11.15 -19.53 -12.24
CA ALA A 88 -11.02 -18.75 -13.46
C ALA A 88 -11.56 -17.31 -13.32
N TYR A 89 -12.67 -17.12 -12.63
CA TYR A 89 -13.28 -15.79 -12.41
C TYR A 89 -12.38 -14.82 -11.62
N LEU A 90 -11.44 -15.35 -10.83
CA LEU A 90 -10.44 -14.54 -10.11
C LEU A 90 -9.28 -14.17 -11.02
N LYS A 91 -8.84 -15.13 -11.86
CA LYS A 91 -7.74 -14.92 -12.82
C LYS A 91 -8.11 -13.93 -13.93
N GLU A 92 -9.35 -13.99 -14.40
CA GLU A 92 -9.90 -13.18 -15.48
C GLU A 92 -10.58 -11.88 -14.99
N ASN A 93 -10.38 -11.54 -13.71
CA ASN A 93 -10.98 -10.35 -13.12
C ASN A 93 -10.49 -9.07 -13.82
N LYS A 94 -11.42 -8.20 -14.25
CA LYS A 94 -11.12 -6.92 -14.94
C LYS A 94 -10.32 -5.94 -14.08
N GLY A 95 -10.37 -6.08 -12.77
CA GLY A 95 -9.59 -5.27 -11.84
C GLY A 95 -8.13 -5.71 -11.70
N ARG A 96 -7.73 -6.84 -12.32
CA ARG A 96 -6.36 -7.33 -12.27
C ARG A 96 -5.45 -6.47 -13.13
N ASN A 97 -4.34 -6.02 -12.57
CA ASN A 97 -3.30 -5.30 -13.31
C ASN A 97 -1.93 -5.56 -12.69
N HIS A 98 -0.90 -5.49 -13.53
CA HIS A 98 0.49 -5.70 -13.14
C HIS A 98 1.33 -4.53 -13.63
N TYR A 99 1.96 -3.81 -12.70
CA TYR A 99 2.83 -2.69 -13.03
C TYR A 99 4.31 -3.02 -12.86
N TYR A 100 4.64 -4.27 -12.50
CA TYR A 100 6.01 -4.76 -12.31
C TYR A 100 6.84 -3.88 -11.36
N MET A 101 6.17 -3.26 -10.39
CA MET A 101 6.73 -2.29 -9.44
C MET A 101 7.38 -1.05 -10.10
N LEU A 102 7.21 -0.83 -11.41
CA LEU A 102 7.85 0.29 -12.12
C LEU A 102 7.41 1.65 -11.56
N PRO A 103 6.11 1.95 -11.36
CA PRO A 103 5.70 3.22 -10.76
C PRO A 103 6.26 3.41 -9.36
N LEU A 104 6.33 2.33 -8.56
CA LEU A 104 6.89 2.36 -7.20
C LEU A 104 8.37 2.75 -7.24
N LEU A 105 9.16 2.11 -8.11
CA LEU A 105 10.58 2.40 -8.26
C LEU A 105 10.82 3.83 -8.76
N LEU A 106 10.06 4.29 -9.77
CA LEU A 106 10.15 5.67 -10.26
C LEU A 106 9.82 6.69 -9.16
N GLY A 107 8.79 6.44 -8.35
CA GLY A 107 8.45 7.31 -7.23
C GLY A 107 9.55 7.38 -6.17
N LEU A 108 10.18 6.25 -5.84
CA LEU A 108 11.31 6.20 -4.90
C LEU A 108 12.53 6.95 -5.45
N ILE A 109 12.88 6.74 -6.73
CA ILE A 109 13.98 7.47 -7.37
C ILE A 109 13.67 8.98 -7.41
N GLY A 110 12.42 9.35 -7.71
CA GLY A 110 11.96 10.74 -7.70
C GLY A 110 12.04 11.40 -6.32
N LEU A 111 11.73 10.67 -5.26
CA LEU A 111 11.90 11.11 -3.88
C LEU A 111 13.39 11.42 -3.59
N PHE A 112 14.30 10.49 -3.91
CA PHE A 112 15.74 10.70 -3.70
C PHE A 112 16.28 11.84 -4.56
N PHE A 113 15.80 11.96 -5.80
CA PHE A 113 16.18 13.06 -6.69
C PHE A 113 15.73 14.41 -6.10
N GLN A 114 14.48 14.53 -5.67
CA GLN A 114 13.97 15.75 -5.04
C GLN A 114 14.72 16.07 -3.74
N TYR A 115 14.94 15.08 -2.88
CA TYR A 115 15.68 15.25 -1.63
C TYR A 115 17.09 15.82 -1.85
N SER A 116 17.76 15.37 -2.92
CA SER A 116 19.11 15.84 -3.25
C SER A 116 19.13 17.27 -3.80
N ARG A 117 18.04 17.71 -4.42
CA ARG A 117 17.98 18.99 -5.15
C ARG A 117 17.21 20.08 -4.42
N ASP A 118 16.11 19.70 -3.78
CA ASP A 118 15.25 20.60 -3.01
C ASP A 118 14.74 19.87 -1.76
N ARG A 119 15.51 19.96 -0.69
CA ARG A 119 15.16 19.33 0.59
C ARG A 119 13.87 19.91 1.18
N ARG A 120 13.63 21.22 1.03
CA ARG A 120 12.43 21.86 1.62
C ARG A 120 11.16 21.38 0.92
N GLY A 121 11.16 21.40 -0.42
CA GLY A 121 10.04 20.88 -1.21
C GLY A 121 9.82 19.38 -0.99
N CYS A 122 10.91 18.61 -0.84
CA CYS A 122 10.82 17.18 -0.52
C CYS A 122 10.13 16.95 0.84
N TRP A 123 10.52 17.68 1.88
CA TRP A 123 9.90 17.57 3.20
C TRP A 123 8.43 18.00 3.21
N LEU A 124 8.07 19.07 2.47
CA LEU A 124 6.68 19.47 2.31
C LEU A 124 5.85 18.39 1.62
N ASN A 125 6.35 17.83 0.52
CA ASN A 125 5.66 16.74 -0.19
C ASN A 125 5.55 15.48 0.68
N PHE A 126 6.61 15.14 1.43
CA PHE A 126 6.60 14.02 2.38
C PHE A 126 5.60 14.24 3.52
N LEU A 127 5.54 15.46 4.07
CA LEU A 127 4.58 15.81 5.11
C LEU A 127 3.14 15.64 4.60
N MET A 128 2.86 16.13 3.40
CA MET A 128 1.54 15.98 2.79
C MET A 128 1.22 14.50 2.50
N PHE A 129 2.17 13.73 1.99
CA PHE A 129 2.03 12.28 1.81
C PHE A 129 1.70 11.58 3.13
N PHE A 130 2.43 11.90 4.20
CA PHE A 130 2.22 11.32 5.53
C PHE A 130 0.86 11.73 6.11
N MET A 131 0.51 13.02 6.07
CA MET A 131 -0.72 13.54 6.67
C MET A 131 -1.98 13.05 5.96
N THR A 132 -1.93 12.90 4.62
CA THR A 132 -3.07 12.39 3.84
C THR A 132 -3.12 10.87 3.69
N GLY A 133 -2.14 10.18 4.25
CA GLY A 133 -2.06 8.71 4.27
C GLY A 133 -2.05 8.16 5.69
N ILE A 134 -0.87 8.00 6.25
CA ILE A 134 -0.67 7.32 7.55
C ILE A 134 -1.38 8.05 8.70
N ALA A 135 -1.38 9.40 8.71
CA ALA A 135 -2.10 10.15 9.73
C ALA A 135 -3.63 9.93 9.64
N ILE A 136 -4.17 9.75 8.43
CA ILE A 136 -5.59 9.40 8.25
C ILE A 136 -5.88 8.00 8.80
N VAL A 137 -4.98 7.03 8.63
CA VAL A 137 -5.12 5.69 9.24
C VAL A 137 -5.31 5.81 10.76
N LEU A 138 -4.44 6.59 11.41
CA LEU A 138 -4.52 6.85 12.85
C LEU A 138 -5.82 7.58 13.25
N TYR A 139 -6.20 8.60 12.49
CA TYR A 139 -7.41 9.39 12.76
C TYR A 139 -8.68 8.58 12.61
N LEU A 140 -8.81 7.80 11.54
CA LEU A 140 -10.00 7.00 11.27
C LEU A 140 -10.12 5.82 12.23
N ASN A 141 -9.00 5.28 12.72
CA ASN A 141 -8.94 4.11 13.59
C ASN A 141 -9.96 3.03 13.18
N GLN A 142 -9.91 2.62 11.92
CA GLN A 142 -10.93 1.77 11.31
C GLN A 142 -11.04 0.44 12.03
N SER A 143 -12.27 0.08 12.37
CA SER A 143 -12.59 -1.23 12.92
C SER A 143 -12.42 -2.32 11.84
N PRO A 144 -12.10 -3.55 12.23
CA PRO A 144 -12.16 -4.71 11.35
C PRO A 144 -13.56 -4.92 10.77
N LEU A 145 -13.67 -5.73 9.72
CA LEU A 145 -14.94 -6.03 9.04
C LEU A 145 -15.58 -4.81 8.37
N GLN A 146 -14.79 -4.08 7.61
CA GLN A 146 -15.34 -3.05 6.74
C GLN A 146 -16.22 -3.69 5.67
N VAL A 147 -17.40 -3.10 5.44
CA VAL A 147 -18.39 -3.60 4.48
C VAL A 147 -17.89 -3.46 3.03
N ARG A 148 -16.98 -2.52 2.78
CA ARG A 148 -16.40 -2.25 1.45
C ARG A 148 -14.98 -1.70 1.56
N GLU A 149 -14.24 -1.78 0.45
CA GLU A 149 -12.92 -1.18 0.33
C GLU A 149 -12.99 0.35 0.47
N ARG A 150 -12.00 0.94 1.15
CA ARG A 150 -11.91 2.38 1.44
C ARG A 150 -10.60 3.00 0.99
N ASP A 151 -10.06 2.54 -0.12
CA ASP A 151 -8.85 3.05 -0.76
C ASP A 151 -8.90 4.55 -1.04
N TYR A 152 -10.09 5.08 -1.35
CA TYR A 152 -10.32 6.51 -1.60
C TYR A 152 -9.96 7.41 -0.40
N ALA A 153 -9.99 6.89 0.82
CA ALA A 153 -9.62 7.66 2.00
C ALA A 153 -8.14 8.11 1.97
N TYR A 154 -7.30 7.38 1.25
CA TYR A 154 -5.85 7.59 1.15
C TYR A 154 -5.42 8.20 -0.20
N ALA A 155 -6.38 8.58 -1.04
CA ALA A 155 -6.10 9.11 -2.39
C ALA A 155 -5.15 10.32 -2.38
N GLY A 156 -5.20 11.15 -1.34
CA GLY A 156 -4.28 12.26 -1.16
C GLY A 156 -2.83 11.81 -1.11
N SER A 157 -2.49 10.77 -0.34
CA SER A 157 -1.12 10.27 -0.28
C SER A 157 -0.66 9.66 -1.60
N PHE A 158 -1.56 9.00 -2.33
CA PHE A 158 -1.25 8.45 -3.66
C PHE A 158 -0.95 9.58 -4.66
N TYR A 159 -1.68 10.69 -4.57
CA TYR A 159 -1.41 11.88 -5.37
C TYR A 159 -0.02 12.47 -5.08
N PHE A 160 0.35 12.64 -3.81
CA PHE A 160 1.67 13.14 -3.45
C PHE A 160 2.81 12.18 -3.82
N PHE A 161 2.58 10.88 -3.76
CA PHE A 161 3.55 9.91 -4.28
C PHE A 161 3.70 10.00 -5.81
N SER A 162 2.61 10.21 -6.53
CA SER A 162 2.63 10.40 -7.98
C SER A 162 3.40 11.65 -8.40
N ALA A 163 3.45 12.68 -7.54
CA ALA A 163 4.28 13.86 -7.80
C ALA A 163 5.78 13.51 -7.88
N TRP A 164 6.28 12.57 -7.06
CA TRP A 164 7.64 12.08 -7.18
C TRP A 164 7.89 11.33 -8.47
N ILE A 165 6.92 10.50 -8.93
CA ILE A 165 7.01 9.84 -10.25
C ILE A 165 7.14 10.88 -11.36
N GLY A 166 6.31 11.94 -11.32
CA GLY A 166 6.34 13.01 -12.31
C GLY A 166 7.67 13.78 -12.33
N LEU A 167 8.26 14.03 -11.17
CA LEU A 167 9.58 14.68 -11.04
C LEU A 167 10.70 13.84 -11.67
N GLU A 168 10.70 12.53 -11.46
CA GLU A 168 11.71 11.63 -12.05
C GLU A 168 11.56 11.54 -13.56
N VAL A 169 10.34 11.35 -14.08
CA VAL A 169 10.09 11.35 -15.52
C VAL A 169 10.59 12.64 -16.18
N ARG A 170 10.32 13.80 -15.56
CA ARG A 170 10.84 15.10 -16.02
C ARG A 170 12.37 15.14 -16.01
N ALA A 171 13.00 14.61 -14.97
CA ALA A 171 14.46 14.57 -14.86
C ALA A 171 15.08 13.68 -15.94
N LEU A 172 14.49 12.51 -16.21
CA LEU A 172 14.92 11.60 -17.28
C LEU A 172 14.81 12.25 -18.65
N ILE A 173 13.67 12.87 -18.97
CA ILE A 173 13.45 13.57 -20.23
C ILE A 173 14.50 14.69 -20.40
N SER A 174 14.74 15.49 -19.37
CA SER A 174 15.71 16.58 -19.42
C SER A 174 17.15 16.10 -19.68
N ARG A 175 17.54 14.96 -19.10
CA ARG A 175 18.83 14.31 -19.34
C ARG A 175 18.97 13.80 -20.78
N LEU A 176 17.92 13.12 -21.29
CA LEU A 176 17.90 12.59 -22.66
C LEU A 176 17.99 13.72 -23.71
N VAL A 177 17.25 14.81 -23.50
CA VAL A 177 17.30 15.98 -24.41
C VAL A 177 18.67 16.65 -24.38
N ARG A 178 19.29 16.76 -23.20
CA ARG A 178 20.65 17.33 -23.06
C ARG A 178 21.70 16.44 -23.75
N SER A 179 21.58 15.12 -23.60
CA SER A 179 22.50 14.16 -24.24
C SER A 179 22.47 14.26 -25.77
N LYS A 180 21.29 14.43 -26.36
CA LYS A 180 21.14 14.60 -27.82
C LYS A 180 21.77 15.90 -28.37
N LYS A 181 21.90 16.95 -27.52
CA LYS A 181 22.53 18.22 -27.92
C LYS A 181 24.06 18.18 -27.84
N VAL A 182 24.65 17.15 -27.28
CA VAL A 182 26.12 17.00 -27.11
C VAL A 182 26.74 16.14 -28.20
N VAL A 183 25.98 15.58 -29.16
CA VAL A 183 26.56 14.92 -30.33
C VAL A 183 26.73 15.97 -31.42
N PRO A 184 27.97 16.56 -31.60
CA PRO A 184 28.25 17.42 -32.73
C PRO A 184 28.35 16.52 -33.98
N CYS A 185 27.78 17.02 -35.08
CA CYS A 185 28.03 16.46 -36.40
C CYS A 185 29.54 16.53 -36.74
#